data_f52ddde691b917a6ec9a368dc3768f93
#
_entry.id   f52ddde691b917a6ec9a368dc3768f93
#
_cell.length_a   1.000
_cell.length_b   1.000
_cell.length_c   1.000
_cell.angle_alpha   90.00
_cell.angle_beta   90.00
_cell.angle_gamma   90.00
#
_symmetry.space_group_name_H-M   'P 1'
#
loop_
_entity.id
_entity.type
_entity.pdbx_description
1 polymer ?
#
loop_
_entity_poly.entity_id
_entity_poly.type
_entity_poly.pdbx_seq_one_letter_code
_entity_poly.pdbx_strand_id
1 'polypeptide(L)'
;MIHKSRVMLYVEDVALVSWFFVEQLEAEIVETLELPEEYQSIVLRMSQELELAIFPRTFVERFSPEVLGPPPSMIFFTDKFDELYEQIETAGEILENNGLLTFNFSDPEGNFFVMAKLESTEK
;
A
#
# COMPACT_ATOMS: atom_id res chain seq x y z
N MET A 1 19.38 -14.55 5.64
CA MET A 1 19.25 -13.09 5.43
C MET A 1 17.92 -12.81 4.71
N ILE A 2 17.20 -11.82 5.17
CA ILE A 2 15.92 -11.46 4.58
C ILE A 2 16.16 -10.71 3.27
N HIS A 3 15.50 -11.14 2.21
CA HIS A 3 15.69 -10.53 0.88
C HIS A 3 14.45 -9.76 0.41
N LYS A 4 13.30 -10.05 0.97
CA LYS A 4 12.06 -9.44 0.51
C LYS A 4 11.03 -9.51 1.64
N SER A 5 10.18 -8.50 1.72
CA SER A 5 9.10 -8.47 2.69
C SER A 5 7.78 -8.29 1.96
N ARG A 6 6.75 -8.90 2.51
CA ARG A 6 5.40 -8.77 1.96
C ARG A 6 4.47 -8.41 3.11
N VAL A 7 3.73 -7.32 2.94
CA VAL A 7 2.75 -6.86 3.93
C VAL A 7 1.37 -7.22 3.42
N MET A 8 0.55 -7.80 4.28
CA MET A 8 -0.81 -8.18 3.92
C MET A 8 -1.80 -7.10 4.31
N LEU A 9 -2.65 -6.73 3.36
CA LEU A 9 -3.68 -5.73 3.57
C LEU A 9 -5.03 -6.37 3.28
N TYR A 10 -5.96 -6.28 4.24
CA TYR A 10 -7.26 -6.94 4.15
C TYR A 10 -8.31 -5.90 3.82
N VAL A 11 -8.99 -6.07 2.69
CA VAL A 11 -9.88 -5.04 2.16
C VAL A 11 -11.20 -5.65 1.68
N GLU A 12 -12.20 -4.80 1.49
CA GLU A 12 -13.49 -5.24 0.98
C GLU A 12 -13.42 -5.51 -0.51
N ASP A 13 -12.78 -4.64 -1.26
CA ASP A 13 -12.71 -4.73 -2.72
C ASP A 13 -11.25 -4.78 -3.17
N VAL A 14 -10.76 -6.00 -3.39
CA VAL A 14 -9.36 -6.24 -3.75
C VAL A 14 -9.00 -5.54 -5.06
N ALA A 15 -9.88 -5.62 -6.06
CA ALA A 15 -9.59 -5.03 -7.37
C ALA A 15 -9.49 -3.51 -7.28
N LEU A 16 -10.40 -2.88 -6.58
CA LEU A 16 -10.41 -1.43 -6.46
C LEU A 16 -9.17 -0.91 -5.74
N VAL A 17 -8.79 -1.55 -4.63
CA VAL A 17 -7.64 -1.12 -3.85
C VAL A 17 -6.35 -1.38 -4.63
N SER A 18 -6.25 -2.53 -5.28
CA SER A 18 -5.08 -2.85 -6.10
C SER A 18 -4.92 -1.84 -7.23
N TRP A 19 -6.02 -1.51 -7.89
CA TRP A 19 -5.99 -0.55 -9.00
C TRP A 19 -5.52 0.83 -8.54
N PHE A 20 -5.91 1.23 -7.33
CA PHE A 20 -5.44 2.50 -6.75
C PHE A 20 -3.91 2.53 -6.67
N PHE A 21 -3.31 1.46 -6.13
CA PHE A 21 -1.86 1.41 -5.99
C PHE A 21 -1.16 1.38 -7.36
N VAL A 22 -1.74 0.68 -8.32
CA VAL A 22 -1.16 0.60 -9.67
C VAL A 22 -1.23 1.96 -10.36
N GLU A 23 -2.40 2.61 -10.32
CA GLU A 23 -2.61 3.85 -11.05
C GLU A 23 -1.97 5.05 -10.38
N GLN A 24 -1.97 5.10 -9.07
CA GLN A 24 -1.53 6.31 -8.38
C GLN A 24 -0.12 6.21 -7.81
N LEU A 25 0.35 5.00 -7.52
CA LEU A 25 1.67 4.82 -6.93
C LEU A 25 2.60 3.99 -7.80
N GLU A 26 2.18 3.69 -9.03
CA GLU A 26 3.01 2.96 -10.00
C GLU A 26 3.41 1.56 -9.51
N ALA A 27 2.58 0.93 -8.68
CA ALA A 27 2.80 -0.43 -8.27
C ALA A 27 2.60 -1.38 -9.44
N GLU A 28 3.23 -2.53 -9.39
CA GLU A 28 3.16 -3.53 -10.45
C GLU A 28 2.48 -4.78 -9.92
N ILE A 29 1.49 -5.29 -10.66
CA ILE A 29 0.87 -6.57 -10.29
C ILE A 29 1.83 -7.67 -10.69
N VAL A 30 2.29 -8.44 -9.71
CA VAL A 30 3.24 -9.51 -9.98
C VAL A 30 2.62 -10.89 -9.89
N GLU A 31 1.46 -11.02 -9.22
CA GLU A 31 0.85 -12.32 -9.05
C GLU A 31 -0.61 -12.17 -8.65
N THR A 32 -1.46 -13.09 -9.13
CA THR A 32 -2.82 -13.23 -8.64
C THR A 32 -2.90 -14.61 -8.01
N LEU A 33 -3.28 -14.67 -6.73
CA LEU A 33 -3.34 -15.92 -6.00
C LEU A 33 -4.77 -16.43 -5.97
N GLU A 34 -4.94 -17.69 -6.36
CA GLU A 34 -6.24 -18.35 -6.25
C GLU A 34 -6.36 -18.91 -4.84
N LEU A 35 -7.46 -18.58 -4.18
CA LEU A 35 -7.71 -18.98 -2.80
C LEU A 35 -8.91 -19.91 -2.74
N PRO A 36 -9.09 -20.64 -1.61
CA PRO A 36 -10.26 -21.48 -1.47
C PRO A 36 -11.57 -20.73 -1.69
N GLU A 37 -12.59 -21.43 -2.18
CA GLU A 37 -13.94 -20.91 -2.40
C GLU A 37 -13.98 -19.74 -3.38
N GLU A 38 -13.09 -19.81 -4.38
CA GLU A 38 -13.06 -18.86 -5.49
C GLU A 38 -12.67 -17.43 -5.09
N TYR A 39 -12.11 -17.26 -3.89
CA TYR A 39 -11.52 -15.98 -3.52
C TYR A 39 -10.20 -15.79 -4.26
N GLN A 40 -9.78 -14.55 -4.41
CA GLN A 40 -8.52 -14.22 -5.04
C GLN A 40 -7.84 -13.09 -4.27
N SER A 41 -6.51 -13.12 -4.22
CA SER A 41 -5.74 -11.99 -3.75
C SER A 41 -4.79 -11.54 -4.84
N ILE A 42 -4.34 -10.29 -4.74
CA ILE A 42 -3.45 -9.69 -5.72
C ILE A 42 -2.19 -9.27 -4.99
N VAL A 43 -1.03 -9.65 -5.56
CA VAL A 43 0.26 -9.25 -5.00
C VAL A 43 0.84 -8.16 -5.85
N LEU A 44 1.17 -7.04 -5.22
CA LEU A 44 1.72 -5.85 -5.87
C LEU A 44 3.16 -5.65 -5.46
N ARG A 45 4.02 -5.33 -6.42
CA ARG A 45 5.38 -4.90 -6.10
C ARG A 45 5.39 -3.39 -5.93
N MET A 46 5.76 -2.94 -4.75
CA MET A 46 5.87 -1.52 -4.44
C MET A 46 7.29 -1.01 -4.69
N SER A 47 8.28 -1.85 -4.42
CA SER A 47 9.68 -1.58 -4.67
C SER A 47 10.36 -2.95 -4.81
N GLN A 48 11.66 -2.95 -5.06
CA GLN A 48 12.38 -4.21 -5.28
C GLN A 48 12.23 -5.19 -4.12
N GLU A 49 12.12 -4.68 -2.91
CA GLU A 49 12.15 -5.53 -1.72
C GLU A 49 10.84 -5.54 -0.95
N LEU A 50 9.84 -4.80 -1.42
CA LEU A 50 8.57 -4.71 -0.73
C LEU A 50 7.40 -5.02 -1.63
N GLU A 51 6.56 -5.94 -1.17
CA GLU A 51 5.31 -6.27 -1.83
C GLU A 51 4.14 -6.02 -0.89
N LEU A 52 2.98 -5.69 -1.46
CA LEU A 52 1.71 -5.70 -0.74
C LEU A 52 0.89 -6.84 -1.29
N ALA A 53 0.32 -7.65 -0.40
CA ALA A 53 -0.62 -8.69 -0.80
C ALA A 53 -2.00 -8.25 -0.35
N ILE A 54 -2.88 -8.01 -1.31
CA ILE A 54 -4.22 -7.47 -1.05
C ILE A 54 -5.19 -8.63 -1.00
N PHE A 55 -5.78 -8.89 0.18
CA PHE A 55 -6.67 -10.02 0.41
C PHE A 55 -8.10 -9.57 0.67
N PRO A 56 -9.09 -10.34 0.24
CA PRO A 56 -10.47 -10.02 0.61
C PRO A 56 -10.68 -10.22 2.10
N ARG A 57 -11.23 -9.21 2.77
CA ARG A 57 -11.51 -9.31 4.20
C ARG A 57 -12.45 -10.47 4.50
N THR A 58 -13.44 -10.71 3.64
CA THR A 58 -14.38 -11.81 3.84
C THR A 58 -13.69 -13.18 3.87
N PHE A 59 -12.67 -13.35 3.04
CA PHE A 59 -11.89 -14.59 3.06
C PHE A 59 -11.18 -14.76 4.40
N VAL A 60 -10.57 -13.67 4.88
CA VAL A 60 -9.82 -13.73 6.15
C VAL A 60 -10.76 -13.94 7.33
N GLU A 61 -11.93 -13.31 7.32
CA GLU A 61 -12.95 -13.53 8.35
C GLU A 61 -13.36 -14.99 8.43
N ARG A 62 -13.44 -15.64 7.29
CA ARG A 62 -13.89 -17.03 7.25
C ARG A 62 -12.80 -18.01 7.66
N PHE A 63 -11.57 -17.80 7.23
CA PHE A 63 -10.50 -18.79 7.41
C PHE A 63 -9.48 -18.46 8.49
N SER A 64 -9.30 -17.21 8.85
CA SER A 64 -8.28 -16.80 9.83
C SER A 64 -8.70 -15.52 10.52
N PRO A 65 -9.86 -15.49 11.18
CA PRO A 65 -10.35 -14.23 11.77
C PRO A 65 -9.42 -13.64 12.82
N GLU A 66 -8.57 -14.46 13.40
CA GLU A 66 -7.67 -14.00 14.46
C GLU A 66 -6.60 -13.03 13.95
N VAL A 67 -6.35 -12.97 12.62
CA VAL A 67 -5.34 -12.05 12.10
C VAL A 67 -5.93 -10.70 11.70
N LEU A 68 -7.25 -10.55 11.75
CA LEU A 68 -7.87 -9.27 11.42
C LEU A 68 -7.60 -8.25 12.52
N GLY A 69 -7.31 -7.04 12.10
CA GLY A 69 -7.04 -5.96 13.02
C GLY A 69 -6.89 -4.68 12.24
N PRO A 70 -6.46 -3.59 12.87
CA PRO A 70 -6.23 -2.36 12.13
C PRO A 70 -5.11 -2.57 11.11
N PRO A 71 -5.16 -1.84 9.99
CA PRO A 71 -4.10 -1.97 8.99
C PRO A 71 -2.76 -1.49 9.56
N PRO A 72 -1.66 -2.01 9.05
CA PRO A 72 -0.35 -1.57 9.53
C PRO A 72 -0.10 -0.12 9.13
N SER A 73 0.66 0.59 9.97
CA SER A 73 1.12 1.92 9.62
C SER A 73 2.29 1.78 8.67
N MET A 74 2.26 2.52 7.57
CA MET A 74 3.32 2.45 6.57
C MET A 74 3.70 3.83 6.11
N ILE A 75 4.99 4.02 5.86
CA ILE A 75 5.51 5.23 5.26
C ILE A 75 6.30 4.82 4.02
N PHE A 76 6.00 5.47 2.90
CA PHE A 76 6.71 5.24 1.65
C PHE A 76 7.60 6.44 1.37
N PHE A 77 8.84 6.20 0.97
CA PHE A 77 9.76 7.26 0.60
C PHE A 77 9.87 7.30 -0.92
N THR A 78 9.80 8.49 -1.50
CA THR A 78 9.76 8.62 -2.95
C THR A 78 10.66 9.75 -3.42
N ASP A 79 11.23 9.58 -4.61
CA ASP A 79 11.95 10.64 -5.31
C ASP A 79 11.03 11.45 -6.23
N LYS A 80 9.71 11.13 -6.22
CA LYS A 80 8.71 11.82 -7.03
C LYS A 80 7.63 12.45 -6.15
N PHE A 81 8.05 13.06 -5.06
CA PHE A 81 7.15 13.56 -4.02
C PHE A 81 6.11 14.56 -4.57
N ASP A 82 6.56 15.55 -5.32
CA ASP A 82 5.66 16.60 -5.81
C ASP A 82 4.67 16.04 -6.83
N GLU A 83 5.14 15.17 -7.71
CA GLU A 83 4.29 14.55 -8.71
C GLU A 83 3.22 13.68 -8.07
N LEU A 84 3.59 12.89 -7.08
CA LEU A 84 2.63 12.04 -6.37
C LEU A 84 1.64 12.86 -5.56
N TYR A 85 2.11 13.97 -4.98
CA TYR A 85 1.21 14.84 -4.23
C TYR A 85 0.07 15.34 -5.12
N GLU A 86 0.38 15.73 -6.34
CA GLU A 86 -0.63 16.24 -7.26
C GLU A 86 -1.50 15.13 -7.83
N GLN A 87 -0.95 13.93 -7.97
CA GLN A 87 -1.64 12.82 -8.59
C GLN A 87 -2.60 12.10 -7.63
N ILE A 88 -2.24 11.99 -6.37
CA ILE A 88 -3.05 11.25 -5.39
C ILE A 88 -4.18 12.14 -4.88
N GLU A 89 -5.41 11.78 -5.24
CA GLU A 89 -6.56 12.61 -4.91
C GLU A 89 -6.80 12.78 -3.42
N THR A 90 -6.43 11.77 -2.63
CA THR A 90 -6.64 11.81 -1.19
C THR A 90 -5.48 12.44 -0.42
N ALA A 91 -4.48 12.98 -1.13
CA ALA A 91 -3.33 13.59 -0.48
C ALA A 91 -3.76 14.73 0.42
N GLY A 92 -3.31 14.71 1.66
CA GLY A 92 -3.60 15.75 2.62
C GLY A 92 -2.57 16.87 2.57
N GLU A 93 -2.50 17.64 3.64
CA GLU A 93 -1.59 18.77 3.73
C GLU A 93 -0.15 18.30 3.84
N ILE A 94 0.75 19.00 3.16
CA ILE A 94 2.18 18.73 3.29
C ILE A 94 2.67 19.28 4.62
N LEU A 95 3.32 18.43 5.39
CA LEU A 95 3.87 18.79 6.70
C LEU A 95 5.38 18.60 6.69
N GLU A 96 6.06 19.38 7.51
CA GLU A 96 7.50 19.21 7.69
C GLU A 96 7.78 18.85 9.15
N ASN A 97 8.57 17.79 9.36
CA ASN A 97 8.90 17.32 10.69
C ASN A 97 10.39 16.99 10.68
N ASN A 98 11.18 17.76 11.42
CA ASN A 98 12.63 17.55 11.48
C ASN A 98 13.27 17.50 10.10
N GLY A 99 12.80 18.38 9.19
CA GLY A 99 13.33 18.45 7.85
C GLY A 99 12.75 17.45 6.87
N LEU A 100 11.88 16.54 7.33
CA LEU A 100 11.28 15.55 6.46
C LEU A 100 9.90 16.04 6.02
N LEU A 101 9.71 16.14 4.71
CA LEU A 101 8.40 16.53 4.15
C LEU A 101 7.56 15.28 3.96
N THR A 102 6.32 15.34 4.44
CA THR A 102 5.39 14.21 4.33
C THR A 102 3.99 14.71 4.00
N PHE A 103 3.17 13.81 3.50
CA PHE A 103 1.71 14.01 3.48
C PHE A 103 1.04 12.66 3.72
N ASN A 104 -0.15 12.72 4.30
CA ASN A 104 -0.98 11.53 4.47
C ASN A 104 -1.86 11.37 3.24
N PHE A 105 -2.17 10.14 2.92
CA PHE A 105 -3.15 9.85 1.88
C PHE A 105 -3.88 8.56 2.25
N SER A 106 -4.99 8.30 1.59
CA SER A 106 -5.73 7.08 1.86
C SER A 106 -6.03 6.35 0.58
N ASP A 107 -6.21 5.03 0.71
CA ASP A 107 -6.70 4.22 -0.40
C ASP A 107 -8.24 4.40 -0.51
N PRO A 108 -8.89 3.78 -1.49
CA PRO A 108 -10.33 3.97 -1.66
C PRO A 108 -11.19 3.52 -0.48
N GLU A 109 -10.64 2.71 0.42
CA GLU A 109 -11.39 2.24 1.58
C GLU A 109 -11.03 2.98 2.86
N GLY A 110 -10.26 4.07 2.74
CA GLY A 110 -9.95 4.90 3.89
C GLY A 110 -8.80 4.40 4.75
N ASN A 111 -8.00 3.48 4.24
CA ASN A 111 -6.78 3.09 4.95
C ASN A 111 -5.72 4.15 4.71
N PHE A 112 -5.12 4.66 5.78
CA PHE A 112 -4.20 5.79 5.69
C PHE A 112 -2.76 5.35 5.64
N PHE A 113 -1.99 6.07 4.82
CA PHE A 113 -0.56 5.85 4.64
C PHE A 113 0.12 7.20 4.63
N VAL A 114 1.45 7.20 4.76
CA VAL A 114 2.25 8.41 4.73
C VAL A 114 3.21 8.33 3.54
N MET A 115 3.30 9.42 2.78
CA MET A 115 4.28 9.57 1.73
C MET A 115 5.35 10.56 2.21
N ALA A 116 6.61 10.19 2.09
CA ALA A 116 7.72 11.03 2.51
C ALA A 116 8.64 11.32 1.34
N LYS A 117 9.19 12.51 1.34
CA LYS A 117 10.14 12.91 0.30
C LYS A 117 11.51 12.31 0.59
N LEU A 118 12.03 11.56 -0.37
CA LEU A 118 13.37 11.00 -0.26
C LEU A 118 14.38 12.13 -0.41
N GLU A 119 15.31 12.23 0.55
CA GLU A 119 16.35 13.24 0.46
C GLU A 119 17.33 12.86 -0.64
N SER A 120 17.86 13.88 -1.33
CA SER A 120 18.76 13.64 -2.46
C SER A 120 20.04 12.90 -2.05
N THR A 121 20.40 12.93 -0.78
CA THR A 121 21.56 12.23 -0.25
C THR A 121 21.26 10.80 0.16
N GLU A 122 19.99 10.42 0.21
CA GLU A 122 19.57 9.07 0.56
C GLU A 122 19.44 8.24 -0.72
N LYS A 123 20.24 7.21 -0.84
CA LYS A 123 20.24 6.36 -2.03
C LYS A 123 20.08 4.88 -1.66
#